data_c72ab70a75ea67684a45adf9be1f2183
#
_entry.id   c72ab70a75ea67684a45adf9be1f2183
#
_cell.length_a   1.000
_cell.length_b   1.000
_cell.length_c   1.000
_cell.angle_alpha   90.00
_cell.angle_beta   90.00
_cell.angle_gamma   90.00
#
_symmetry.space_group_name_H-M   'P 1'
#
loop_
_entity.id
_entity.type
_entity.pdbx_description
1 polymer ?
#
loop_
_entity_poly.entity_id
_entity_poly.type
_entity_poly.pdbx_seq_one_letter_code
_entity_poly.pdbx_strand_id
1 'polypeptide(L)'
;YNEKTKINKLNGTTTTITGNSCIMSEFITKLVGSGAKNKYVPDEAFIAPKEFVIGLLNGYFSGDGYVGNNSIEASSASKRLIEGINMLCSRLGIFGKVFTTIMKKNNINTENILPSHRISIRAQWAKLFAEKVDLIHNDKSRKLYNAKFTSNHRNFKTFNNVVLDKITEINIIGVENHPKMYDLTIPTTLNFGLANGLQVRDTSQTGYIQRRIIKSLEDLHVYYDGTVRTANNVVVQYLYGESGIDTIKQTEQKIKLIE
;
A
#
# COMPACT_ATOMS: atom_id res chain seq x y z
N TYR A 1 -20.88 6.81 37.45
CA TYR A 1 -19.42 7.04 37.35
C TYR A 1 -19.22 8.50 36.99
N ASN A 2 -18.66 9.30 37.92
CA ASN A 2 -18.28 10.70 37.66
C ASN A 2 -16.95 10.71 36.94
N GLU A 3 -16.98 10.85 35.64
CA GLU A 3 -15.78 11.11 34.81
C GLU A 3 -15.35 12.56 35.04
N LYS A 4 -14.29 12.77 35.79
CA LYS A 4 -13.68 14.08 35.97
C LYS A 4 -12.70 14.33 34.82
N THR A 5 -13.14 15.06 33.81
CA THR A 5 -12.26 15.57 32.78
C THR A 5 -11.58 16.83 33.29
N LYS A 6 -10.25 16.81 33.44
CA LYS A 6 -9.46 18.00 33.83
C LYS A 6 -8.82 18.57 32.58
N ILE A 7 -9.05 19.87 32.35
CA ILE A 7 -8.36 20.64 31.30
C ILE A 7 -7.25 21.44 32.03
N ASN A 8 -6.00 21.05 31.79
CA ASN A 8 -4.84 21.76 32.32
C ASN A 8 -4.19 22.62 31.22
N LYS A 9 -4.12 23.93 31.40
CA LYS A 9 -3.30 24.81 30.58
C LYS A 9 -1.89 24.84 31.14
N LEU A 10 -0.94 24.22 30.45
CA LEU A 10 0.49 24.30 30.74
C LEU A 10 1.12 25.39 29.84
N ASN A 11 1.60 26.45 30.45
CA ASN A 11 2.46 27.49 29.85
C ASN A 11 2.14 27.89 28.39
N GLY A 12 0.96 28.44 28.16
CA GLY A 12 0.66 29.25 26.99
C GLY A 12 0.47 28.58 25.63
N THR A 13 1.02 27.41 25.39
CA THR A 13 1.04 26.79 24.04
C THR A 13 0.44 25.40 23.95
N THR A 14 0.26 24.68 25.05
CA THR A 14 -0.23 23.31 25.04
C THR A 14 -1.47 23.17 25.92
N THR A 15 -2.55 22.66 25.35
CA THR A 15 -3.76 22.27 26.10
C THR A 15 -3.79 20.75 26.24
N THR A 16 -3.81 20.25 27.47
CA THR A 16 -3.91 18.83 27.76
C THR A 16 -5.30 18.51 28.30
N ILE A 17 -5.96 17.57 27.70
CA ILE A 17 -7.23 17.00 28.16
C ILE A 17 -6.93 15.65 28.81
N THR A 18 -7.22 15.51 30.08
CA THR A 18 -6.98 14.26 30.80
C THR A 18 -8.30 13.66 31.23
N GLY A 19 -8.58 12.44 30.78
CA GLY A 19 -9.68 11.61 31.22
C GLY A 19 -9.16 10.48 32.12
N ASN A 20 -9.74 10.31 33.31
CA ASN A 20 -9.34 9.27 34.26
C ASN A 20 -10.39 8.13 34.24
N SER A 21 -10.19 7.16 33.36
CA SER A 21 -10.99 5.93 33.29
C SER A 21 -10.08 4.74 33.02
N CYS A 22 -9.99 3.79 33.92
CA CYS A 22 -9.20 2.57 33.72
C CYS A 22 -9.74 1.75 32.54
N ILE A 23 -11.06 1.62 32.43
CA ILE A 23 -11.69 0.86 31.35
C ILE A 23 -11.38 1.48 29.99
N MET A 24 -11.55 2.79 29.86
CA MET A 24 -11.26 3.50 28.63
C MET A 24 -9.76 3.45 28.29
N SER A 25 -8.89 3.57 29.27
CA SER A 25 -7.44 3.46 29.09
C SER A 25 -7.04 2.07 28.58
N GLU A 26 -7.60 1.01 29.16
CA GLU A 26 -7.35 -0.36 28.73
C GLU A 26 -7.91 -0.62 27.33
N PHE A 27 -9.12 -0.16 27.06
CA PHE A 27 -9.76 -0.26 25.74
C PHE A 27 -8.90 0.42 24.66
N ILE A 28 -8.52 1.69 24.86
CA ILE A 28 -7.70 2.42 23.89
C ILE A 28 -6.32 1.75 23.73
N THR A 29 -5.70 1.29 24.81
CA THR A 29 -4.41 0.59 24.74
C THR A 29 -4.47 -0.68 23.92
N LYS A 30 -5.54 -1.46 24.06
CA LYS A 30 -5.77 -2.66 23.24
C LYS A 30 -6.07 -2.33 21.78
N LEU A 31 -6.79 -1.23 21.53
CA LEU A 31 -7.23 -0.84 20.19
C LEU A 31 -6.11 -0.24 19.34
N VAL A 32 -5.28 0.63 19.91
CA VAL A 32 -4.28 1.42 19.14
C VAL A 32 -2.84 1.25 19.62
N GLY A 33 -2.61 0.38 20.58
CA GLY A 33 -1.30 0.17 21.21
C GLY A 33 -0.94 1.26 22.21
N SER A 34 0.19 1.07 22.91
CA SER A 34 0.71 2.03 23.89
C SER A 34 2.17 2.35 23.65
N GLY A 35 2.59 3.55 24.08
CA GLY A 35 3.95 4.04 23.91
C GLY A 35 4.23 4.57 22.48
N ALA A 36 5.27 5.37 22.34
CA ALA A 36 5.54 6.10 21.11
C ALA A 36 5.83 5.21 19.89
N LYS A 37 6.44 4.05 20.10
CA LYS A 37 6.88 3.14 19.01
C LYS A 37 5.84 2.10 18.61
N ASN A 38 4.91 1.77 19.52
CA ASN A 38 4.02 0.62 19.36
C ASN A 38 2.59 1.01 18.95
N LYS A 39 2.34 2.30 18.73
CA LYS A 39 1.03 2.77 18.24
C LYS A 39 0.78 2.30 16.82
N TYR A 40 -0.47 2.02 16.49
CA TYR A 40 -0.91 1.65 15.15
C TYR A 40 -2.34 2.12 14.90
N VAL A 41 -2.74 2.12 13.64
CA VAL A 41 -4.15 2.30 13.25
C VAL A 41 -4.84 0.95 13.44
N PRO A 42 -5.97 0.88 14.15
CA PRO A 42 -6.70 -0.37 14.34
C PRO A 42 -7.23 -0.92 13.03
N ASP A 43 -7.30 -2.25 12.91
CA ASP A 43 -7.68 -2.91 11.66
C ASP A 43 -9.11 -2.57 11.24
N GLU A 44 -10.00 -2.33 12.20
CA GLU A 44 -11.38 -1.91 11.98
C GLU A 44 -11.48 -0.56 11.25
N ALA A 45 -10.51 0.33 11.43
CA ALA A 45 -10.47 1.62 10.75
C ALA A 45 -10.31 1.49 9.22
N PHE A 46 -9.67 0.39 8.76
CA PHE A 46 -9.47 0.18 7.33
C PHE A 46 -10.74 -0.26 6.58
N ILE A 47 -11.74 -0.78 7.29
CA ILE A 47 -13.04 -1.17 6.72
C ILE A 47 -14.17 -0.22 7.14
N ALA A 48 -13.89 0.73 8.03
CA ALA A 48 -14.87 1.68 8.54
C ALA A 48 -15.43 2.61 7.45
N PRO A 49 -16.61 3.21 7.63
CA PRO A 49 -17.18 4.23 6.74
C PRO A 49 -16.23 5.42 6.53
N LYS A 50 -16.39 6.14 5.41
CA LYS A 50 -15.52 7.28 5.05
C LYS A 50 -15.54 8.38 6.10
N GLU A 51 -16.67 8.62 6.70
CA GLU A 51 -16.89 9.63 7.75
C GLU A 51 -16.04 9.32 8.98
N PHE A 52 -15.95 8.05 9.37
CA PHE A 52 -15.08 7.62 10.46
C PHE A 52 -13.60 7.86 10.11
N VAL A 53 -13.19 7.49 8.89
CA VAL A 53 -11.80 7.72 8.42
C VAL A 53 -11.46 9.21 8.43
N ILE A 54 -12.37 10.05 7.95
CA ILE A 54 -12.20 11.52 7.97
C ILE A 54 -12.04 12.02 9.41
N GLY A 55 -12.91 11.56 10.32
CA GLY A 55 -12.84 11.94 11.74
C GLY A 55 -11.54 11.50 12.41
N LEU A 56 -11.05 10.29 12.10
CA LEU A 56 -9.77 9.79 12.63
C LEU A 56 -8.59 10.61 12.10
N LEU A 57 -8.55 10.88 10.80
CA LEU A 57 -7.52 11.72 10.19
C LEU A 57 -7.57 13.15 10.72
N ASN A 58 -8.77 13.72 10.90
CA ASN A 58 -8.96 15.03 11.53
C ASN A 58 -8.32 15.05 12.93
N GLY A 59 -8.68 14.11 13.80
CA GLY A 59 -8.12 14.03 15.15
C GLY A 59 -6.59 13.87 15.15
N TYR A 60 -6.08 12.98 14.31
CA TYR A 60 -4.65 12.71 14.22
C TYR A 60 -3.85 13.94 13.75
N PHE A 61 -4.25 14.56 12.63
CA PHE A 61 -3.56 15.74 12.10
C PHE A 61 -3.78 16.99 12.94
N SER A 62 -4.90 17.10 13.63
CA SER A 62 -5.12 18.17 14.62
C SER A 62 -4.16 18.07 15.80
N GLY A 63 -3.84 16.86 16.26
CA GLY A 63 -2.83 16.63 17.30
C GLY A 63 -1.41 16.74 16.75
N ASP A 64 -0.98 15.74 16.01
CA ASP A 64 0.42 15.52 15.63
C ASP A 64 0.78 16.06 14.22
N GLY A 65 -0.20 16.59 13.46
CA GLY A 65 0.04 17.11 12.13
C GLY A 65 0.67 18.50 12.11
N TYR A 66 1.39 18.78 11.04
CA TYR A 66 1.93 20.09 10.71
C TYR A 66 1.35 20.55 9.37
N VAL A 67 0.85 21.78 9.31
CA VAL A 67 0.35 22.42 8.09
C VAL A 67 1.32 23.50 7.68
N GLY A 68 2.03 23.28 6.58
CA GLY A 68 2.90 24.24 5.93
C GLY A 68 2.22 24.92 4.75
N ASN A 69 2.94 25.83 4.07
CA ASN A 69 2.40 26.56 2.92
C ASN A 69 2.11 25.68 1.71
N ASN A 70 2.82 24.55 1.55
CA ASN A 70 2.71 23.65 0.40
C ASN A 70 2.73 22.18 0.77
N SER A 71 2.64 21.85 2.04
CA SER A 71 2.63 20.47 2.52
C SER A 71 1.84 20.31 3.81
N ILE A 72 1.27 19.14 3.98
CA ILE A 72 0.68 18.66 5.22
C ILE A 72 1.52 17.47 5.64
N GLU A 73 2.04 17.48 6.84
CA GLU A 73 3.00 16.50 7.32
C GLU A 73 2.62 15.99 8.71
N ALA A 74 2.97 14.75 9.00
CA ALA A 74 2.93 14.20 10.35
C ALA A 74 4.11 13.25 10.55
N SER A 75 4.55 13.12 11.79
CA SER A 75 5.68 12.24 12.12
C SER A 75 5.39 11.43 13.37
N SER A 76 5.92 10.21 13.41
CA SER A 76 5.81 9.31 14.57
C SER A 76 7.05 8.44 14.69
N ALA A 77 7.33 7.99 15.91
CA ALA A 77 8.31 6.94 16.17
C ALA A 77 7.79 5.55 15.74
N SER A 78 6.49 5.41 15.52
CA SER A 78 5.88 4.18 15.02
C SER A 78 5.77 4.21 13.49
N LYS A 79 6.48 3.30 12.82
CA LYS A 79 6.38 3.07 11.38
C LYS A 79 4.98 2.58 11.02
N ARG A 80 4.46 1.63 11.79
CA ARG A 80 3.15 1.01 11.59
C ARG A 80 2.00 2.05 11.65
N LEU A 81 2.11 3.02 12.55
CA LEU A 81 1.14 4.12 12.61
C LEU A 81 1.16 4.98 11.35
N ILE A 82 2.33 5.40 10.90
CA ILE A 82 2.46 6.26 9.70
C ILE A 82 2.02 5.52 8.44
N GLU A 83 2.36 4.25 8.29
CA GLU A 83 1.89 3.42 7.18
C GLU A 83 0.36 3.28 7.21
N GLY A 84 -0.23 3.04 8.39
CA GLY A 84 -1.68 2.99 8.55
C GLY A 84 -2.38 4.30 8.22
N ILE A 85 -1.85 5.44 8.68
CA ILE A 85 -2.38 6.77 8.32
C ILE A 85 -2.29 7.02 6.81
N ASN A 86 -1.17 6.63 6.16
CA ASN A 86 -1.04 6.73 4.71
C ASN A 86 -2.08 5.88 3.97
N MET A 87 -2.37 4.69 4.47
CA MET A 87 -3.38 3.80 3.92
C MET A 87 -4.80 4.38 4.04
N LEU A 88 -5.12 5.01 5.18
CA LEU A 88 -6.39 5.73 5.35
C LEU A 88 -6.49 6.96 4.41
N CYS A 89 -5.41 7.70 4.22
CA CYS A 89 -5.34 8.77 3.22
C CYS A 89 -5.61 8.23 1.81
N SER A 90 -4.99 7.10 1.46
CA SER A 90 -5.17 6.46 0.14
C SER A 90 -6.62 6.04 -0.11
N ARG A 91 -7.37 5.59 0.92
CA ARG A 91 -8.82 5.31 0.81
C ARG A 91 -9.64 6.54 0.42
N LEU A 92 -9.17 7.73 0.76
CA LEU A 92 -9.78 9.00 0.36
C LEU A 92 -9.24 9.54 -0.98
N GLY A 93 -8.34 8.80 -1.66
CA GLY A 93 -7.67 9.23 -2.88
C GLY A 93 -6.53 10.23 -2.64
N ILE A 94 -6.05 10.35 -1.40
CA ILE A 94 -4.99 11.26 -1.00
C ILE A 94 -3.67 10.50 -0.96
N PHE A 95 -2.75 10.80 -1.88
CA PHE A 95 -1.43 10.20 -1.87
C PHE A 95 -0.50 10.96 -0.91
N GLY A 96 0.12 10.20 0.02
CA GLY A 96 1.15 10.67 0.93
C GLY A 96 2.47 9.95 0.69
N LYS A 97 3.57 10.68 0.61
CA LYS A 97 4.91 10.08 0.57
C LYS A 97 5.34 9.73 1.99
N VAL A 98 5.61 8.45 2.23
CA VAL A 98 6.16 7.96 3.50
C VAL A 98 7.67 7.82 3.39
N PHE A 99 8.40 8.31 4.37
CA PHE A 99 9.85 8.18 4.46
C PHE A 99 10.33 8.17 5.91
N THR A 100 11.49 7.60 6.13
CA THR A 100 12.12 7.53 7.43
C THR A 100 13.30 8.49 7.48
N THR A 101 13.35 9.32 8.49
CA THR A 101 14.48 10.22 8.78
C THR A 101 15.15 9.79 10.06
N ILE A 102 16.48 9.79 10.07
CA ILE A 102 17.25 9.60 11.28
C ILE A 102 17.39 10.99 11.92
N MET A 103 16.82 11.18 13.10
CA MET A 103 16.95 12.43 13.81
C MET A 103 18.42 12.62 14.23
N LYS A 104 19.00 13.75 13.82
CA LYS A 104 20.31 14.16 14.36
C LYS A 104 20.14 14.49 15.84
N LYS A 105 21.22 14.32 16.62
CA LYS A 105 21.28 14.67 18.04
C LYS A 105 20.70 16.08 18.25
N ASN A 106 19.74 16.19 19.15
CA ASN A 106 19.24 17.48 19.63
C ASN A 106 19.46 17.56 21.15
N ASN A 107 19.30 18.73 21.72
CA ASN A 107 19.60 19.02 23.14
C ASN A 107 18.82 18.17 24.16
N ILE A 108 17.84 17.36 23.70
CA ILE A 108 16.99 16.55 24.57
C ILE A 108 17.43 15.07 24.53
N ASN A 109 18.10 14.63 23.46
CA ASN A 109 18.44 13.22 23.28
C ASN A 109 19.87 13.07 22.76
N THR A 110 20.82 12.87 23.67
CA THR A 110 22.25 12.81 23.34
C THR A 110 22.76 11.42 22.99
N GLU A 111 22.06 10.34 23.34
CA GLU A 111 22.60 8.99 23.26
C GLU A 111 21.89 8.05 22.27
N ASN A 112 20.62 8.27 21.97
CA ASN A 112 19.86 7.37 21.09
C ASN A 112 19.36 8.06 19.83
N ILE A 113 19.97 7.72 18.71
CA ILE A 113 19.45 8.11 17.38
C ILE A 113 18.24 7.23 17.06
N LEU A 114 17.03 7.77 17.25
CA LEU A 114 15.81 7.07 16.94
C LEU A 114 15.30 7.43 15.55
N PRO A 115 14.88 6.45 14.73
CA PRO A 115 14.25 6.74 13.46
C PRO A 115 12.89 7.43 13.68
N SER A 116 12.63 8.48 12.92
CA SER A 116 11.33 9.15 12.83
C SER A 116 10.71 8.85 11.48
N HIS A 117 9.54 8.24 11.50
CA HIS A 117 8.76 7.95 10.30
C HIS A 117 7.85 9.13 10.02
N ARG A 118 7.78 9.55 8.77
CA ARG A 118 7.05 10.75 8.37
C ARG A 118 6.19 10.50 7.15
N ILE A 119 4.99 11.08 7.15
CA ILE A 119 4.15 11.21 5.97
C ILE A 119 4.17 12.67 5.51
N SER A 120 4.26 12.90 4.20
CA SER A 120 4.20 14.23 3.58
C SER A 120 3.21 14.20 2.42
N ILE A 121 2.16 15.00 2.53
CA ILE A 121 1.10 15.17 1.53
C ILE A 121 1.30 16.52 0.87
N ARG A 122 1.40 16.57 -0.46
CA ARG A 122 1.77 17.79 -1.20
C ARG A 122 0.90 18.02 -2.44
N ALA A 123 0.96 19.23 -2.97
CA ALA A 123 0.34 19.62 -4.24
C ALA A 123 -1.17 19.30 -4.29
N GLN A 124 -1.66 18.71 -5.38
CA GLN A 124 -3.07 18.35 -5.56
C GLN A 124 -3.64 17.49 -4.43
N TRP A 125 -2.82 16.62 -3.83
CA TRP A 125 -3.28 15.77 -2.72
C TRP A 125 -3.43 16.54 -1.41
N ALA A 126 -2.61 17.56 -1.18
CA ALA A 126 -2.78 18.46 -0.02
C ALA A 126 -4.04 19.33 -0.19
N LYS A 127 -4.34 19.76 -1.42
CA LYS A 127 -5.59 20.42 -1.75
C LYS A 127 -6.79 19.50 -1.49
N LEU A 128 -6.73 18.26 -1.99
CA LEU A 128 -7.78 17.27 -1.78
C LEU A 128 -7.96 16.91 -0.30
N PHE A 129 -6.86 16.88 0.48
CA PHE A 129 -6.93 16.71 1.92
C PHE A 129 -7.70 17.88 2.57
N ALA A 130 -7.37 19.12 2.22
CA ALA A 130 -8.04 20.31 2.75
C ALA A 130 -9.54 20.36 2.40
N GLU A 131 -9.93 19.80 1.26
CA GLU A 131 -11.33 19.71 0.85
C GLU A 131 -12.14 18.64 1.60
N LYS A 132 -11.46 17.60 2.11
CA LYS A 132 -12.12 16.42 2.74
C LYS A 132 -11.99 16.37 4.26
N VAL A 133 -10.91 16.94 4.81
CA VAL A 133 -10.56 16.81 6.23
C VAL A 133 -10.50 18.19 6.87
N ASP A 134 -11.51 18.47 7.68
CA ASP A 134 -11.51 19.67 8.55
C ASP A 134 -10.69 19.40 9.79
N LEU A 135 -9.78 20.33 10.14
CA LEU A 135 -8.99 20.19 11.35
C LEU A 135 -9.68 20.88 12.54
N ILE A 136 -9.80 20.17 13.67
CA ILE A 136 -10.41 20.70 14.89
C ILE A 136 -9.55 21.81 15.51
N HIS A 137 -8.21 21.74 15.34
CA HIS A 137 -7.31 22.71 15.91
C HIS A 137 -7.39 24.04 15.13
N ASN A 138 -7.89 25.11 15.76
CA ASN A 138 -8.19 26.39 15.13
C ASN A 138 -7.04 27.00 14.31
N ASP A 139 -5.80 27.00 14.84
CA ASP A 139 -4.66 27.56 14.11
C ASP A 139 -4.25 26.71 12.92
N LYS A 140 -4.34 25.38 13.04
CA LYS A 140 -4.05 24.45 11.92
C LYS A 140 -5.14 24.53 10.86
N SER A 141 -6.41 24.63 11.25
CA SER A 141 -7.54 24.83 10.35
C SER A 141 -7.40 26.13 9.56
N ARG A 142 -7.10 27.25 10.25
CA ARG A 142 -6.84 28.53 9.59
C ARG A 142 -5.65 28.48 8.63
N LYS A 143 -4.57 27.81 9.00
CA LYS A 143 -3.41 27.61 8.11
C LYS A 143 -3.78 26.75 6.90
N LEU A 144 -4.57 25.69 7.09
CA LEU A 144 -5.03 24.81 6.03
C LEU A 144 -5.90 25.56 5.01
N TYR A 145 -6.82 26.40 5.49
CA TYR A 145 -7.69 27.22 4.66
C TYR A 145 -6.90 28.28 3.85
N ASN A 146 -5.88 28.90 4.45
CA ASN A 146 -5.06 29.93 3.82
C ASN A 146 -3.91 29.38 2.96
N ALA A 147 -3.64 28.07 3.02
CA ALA A 147 -2.54 27.45 2.29
C ALA A 147 -2.80 27.46 0.78
N LYS A 148 -1.80 27.84 0.00
CA LYS A 148 -1.85 27.85 -1.46
C LYS A 148 -1.13 26.62 -1.99
N PHE A 149 -1.82 25.50 -2.05
CA PHE A 149 -1.27 24.28 -2.60
C PHE A 149 -1.17 24.35 -4.13
N THR A 150 -0.07 23.86 -4.68
CA THR A 150 0.12 23.77 -6.13
C THR A 150 -0.85 22.73 -6.72
N SER A 151 -1.28 22.93 -7.95
CA SER A 151 -2.24 22.04 -8.60
C SER A 151 -1.67 20.67 -8.92
N ASN A 152 -0.36 20.59 -9.22
CA ASN A 152 0.28 19.34 -9.66
C ASN A 152 1.61 19.10 -8.93
N HIS A 153 1.90 17.84 -8.63
CA HIS A 153 3.20 17.44 -8.11
C HIS A 153 4.20 17.24 -9.26
N ARG A 154 5.36 17.89 -9.19
CA ARG A 154 6.35 17.88 -10.29
C ARG A 154 7.00 16.51 -10.53
N ASN A 155 7.16 15.72 -9.47
CA ASN A 155 7.93 14.47 -9.51
C ASN A 155 7.08 13.21 -9.67
N PHE A 156 5.75 13.33 -9.58
CA PHE A 156 4.85 12.19 -9.69
C PHE A 156 3.88 12.39 -10.83
N LYS A 157 3.75 11.33 -11.65
CA LYS A 157 2.73 11.25 -12.68
C LYS A 157 1.56 10.43 -12.15
N THR A 158 0.36 10.80 -12.53
CA THR A 158 -0.84 10.05 -12.21
C THR A 158 -1.40 9.42 -13.48
N PHE A 159 -1.90 8.21 -13.36
CA PHE A 159 -2.69 7.56 -14.40
C PHE A 159 -3.97 7.03 -13.76
N ASN A 160 -5.10 7.62 -14.12
CA ASN A 160 -6.38 7.44 -13.45
C ASN A 160 -6.24 7.76 -11.93
N ASN A 161 -6.49 6.77 -11.07
CA ASN A 161 -6.38 6.86 -9.61
C ASN A 161 -5.08 6.25 -9.05
N VAL A 162 -4.10 5.99 -9.92
CA VAL A 162 -2.79 5.43 -9.53
C VAL A 162 -1.73 6.50 -9.66
N VAL A 163 -0.85 6.57 -8.67
CA VAL A 163 0.37 7.40 -8.70
C VAL A 163 1.52 6.54 -9.18
N LEU A 164 2.19 6.99 -10.25
CA LEU A 164 3.34 6.28 -10.80
C LEU A 164 4.62 6.77 -10.12
N ASP A 165 5.40 5.84 -9.60
CA ASP A 165 6.73 6.10 -9.04
C ASP A 165 7.80 5.33 -9.80
N LYS A 166 9.03 5.88 -9.85
CA LYS A 166 10.14 5.27 -10.58
C LYS A 166 10.92 4.33 -9.67
N ILE A 167 11.17 3.11 -10.14
CA ILE A 167 12.12 2.20 -9.48
C ILE A 167 13.51 2.79 -9.60
N THR A 168 14.16 3.07 -8.48
CA THR A 168 15.51 3.66 -8.42
C THR A 168 16.58 2.61 -8.21
N GLU A 169 16.27 1.53 -7.50
CA GLU A 169 17.23 0.49 -7.15
C GLU A 169 16.50 -0.85 -6.99
N ILE A 170 17.16 -1.94 -7.38
CA ILE A 170 16.70 -3.32 -7.20
C ILE A 170 17.81 -4.08 -6.48
N ASN A 171 17.54 -4.52 -5.27
CA ASN A 171 18.46 -5.32 -4.46
C ASN A 171 18.00 -6.78 -4.43
N ILE A 172 18.89 -7.70 -4.74
CA ILE A 172 18.65 -9.13 -4.60
C ILE A 172 18.94 -9.52 -3.16
N ILE A 173 17.93 -10.02 -2.46
CA ILE A 173 18.04 -10.50 -1.09
C ILE A 173 18.08 -12.03 -1.07
N GLY A 174 18.94 -12.60 -0.19
CA GLY A 174 19.03 -14.04 -0.04
C GLY A 174 17.74 -14.65 0.54
N VAL A 175 17.43 -15.85 0.08
CA VAL A 175 16.23 -16.61 0.50
C VAL A 175 16.30 -17.02 1.97
N GLU A 176 17.49 -17.06 2.55
CA GLU A 176 17.75 -17.51 3.94
C GLU A 176 16.95 -16.72 4.98
N ASN A 177 16.79 -15.42 4.76
CA ASN A 177 16.03 -14.54 5.65
C ASN A 177 14.52 -14.50 5.37
N HIS A 178 14.10 -15.02 4.22
CA HIS A 178 12.71 -15.00 3.76
C HIS A 178 12.32 -16.33 3.12
N PRO A 179 12.25 -17.42 3.93
CA PRO A 179 12.06 -18.78 3.41
C PRO A 179 10.65 -19.03 2.85
N LYS A 180 9.70 -18.12 3.11
CA LYS A 180 8.32 -18.22 2.64
C LYS A 180 7.94 -16.99 1.86
N MET A 181 7.35 -17.20 0.70
CA MET A 181 6.68 -16.18 -0.10
C MET A 181 5.17 -16.43 -0.09
N TYR A 182 4.41 -15.36 -0.06
CA TYR A 182 2.95 -15.43 -0.07
C TYR A 182 2.45 -14.70 -1.31
N ASP A 183 1.44 -15.27 -1.95
CA ASP A 183 0.69 -14.64 -3.02
C ASP A 183 -0.79 -14.63 -2.66
N LEU A 184 -1.50 -13.56 -3.02
CA LEU A 184 -2.91 -13.38 -2.74
C LEU A 184 -3.68 -13.33 -4.04
N THR A 185 -4.62 -14.26 -4.21
CA THR A 185 -5.54 -14.25 -5.34
C THR A 185 -6.81 -13.52 -4.98
N ILE A 186 -7.06 -12.38 -5.64
CA ILE A 186 -8.28 -11.59 -5.49
C ILE A 186 -9.11 -11.69 -6.77
N PRO A 187 -10.19 -12.48 -6.78
CA PRO A 187 -10.92 -12.83 -8.00
C PRO A 187 -11.50 -11.64 -8.75
N THR A 188 -11.82 -10.55 -8.05
CA THR A 188 -12.53 -9.40 -8.63
C THR A 188 -11.60 -8.37 -9.27
N THR A 189 -10.48 -8.05 -8.62
CA THR A 189 -9.59 -6.94 -9.02
C THR A 189 -8.25 -7.42 -9.55
N LEU A 190 -7.85 -8.65 -9.25
CA LEU A 190 -6.55 -9.23 -9.59
C LEU A 190 -5.35 -8.40 -9.11
N ASN A 191 -5.58 -7.56 -8.10
CA ASN A 191 -4.55 -6.74 -7.49
C ASN A 191 -4.84 -6.54 -6.01
N PHE A 192 -3.81 -6.23 -5.24
CA PHE A 192 -3.90 -5.90 -3.83
C PHE A 192 -2.85 -4.87 -3.43
N GLY A 193 -3.13 -4.15 -2.34
CA GLY A 193 -2.22 -3.14 -1.79
C GLY A 193 -1.35 -3.71 -0.68
N LEU A 194 -0.08 -3.39 -0.70
CA LEU A 194 0.83 -3.67 0.42
C LEU A 194 0.73 -2.57 1.48
N ALA A 195 1.16 -2.87 2.71
CA ALA A 195 1.12 -1.93 3.83
C ALA A 195 1.91 -0.62 3.58
N ASN A 196 2.89 -0.64 2.70
CA ASN A 196 3.64 0.54 2.27
C ASN A 196 2.92 1.39 1.19
N GLY A 197 1.72 0.98 0.75
CA GLY A 197 0.94 1.66 -0.29
C GLY A 197 1.24 1.21 -1.72
N LEU A 198 2.18 0.28 -1.93
CA LEU A 198 2.44 -0.27 -3.26
C LEU A 198 1.28 -1.16 -3.71
N GLN A 199 0.78 -0.92 -4.92
CA GLN A 199 -0.20 -1.80 -5.57
C GLN A 199 0.54 -2.89 -6.33
N VAL A 200 0.20 -4.14 -6.04
CA VAL A 200 0.75 -5.34 -6.68
C VAL A 200 -0.36 -6.07 -7.41
N ARG A 201 -0.01 -6.61 -8.56
CA ARG A 201 -0.93 -7.46 -9.30
C ARG A 201 -0.76 -8.91 -8.85
N ASP A 202 -1.87 -9.62 -8.75
CA ASP A 202 -1.89 -11.07 -8.63
C ASP A 202 -1.21 -11.69 -9.88
N THR A 203 -0.10 -12.38 -9.65
CA THR A 203 0.64 -13.09 -10.71
C THR A 203 0.19 -14.53 -10.87
N SER A 204 -0.59 -15.03 -9.91
CA SER A 204 -0.99 -16.46 -9.85
C SER A 204 -1.84 -16.87 -11.03
N GLN A 205 -2.68 -16.02 -11.58
CA GLN A 205 -3.60 -16.39 -12.64
C GLN A 205 -2.86 -16.79 -13.91
N THR A 206 -1.86 -16.02 -14.34
CA THR A 206 -1.06 -16.36 -15.52
C THR A 206 -0.22 -17.62 -15.28
N GLY A 207 0.47 -17.70 -14.13
CA GLY A 207 1.27 -18.86 -13.75
C GLY A 207 0.41 -20.12 -13.49
N TYR A 208 -0.77 -19.96 -12.89
CA TYR A 208 -1.70 -21.06 -12.67
C TYR A 208 -2.29 -21.61 -13.99
N ILE A 209 -2.69 -20.74 -14.90
CA ILE A 209 -3.16 -21.14 -16.25
C ILE A 209 -2.04 -21.85 -16.99
N GLN A 210 -0.83 -21.29 -17.00
CA GLN A 210 0.34 -21.89 -17.61
C GLN A 210 0.63 -23.27 -17.02
N ARG A 211 0.65 -23.40 -15.68
CA ARG A 211 0.83 -24.70 -15.00
C ARG A 211 -0.27 -25.70 -15.38
N ARG A 212 -1.53 -25.28 -15.43
CA ARG A 212 -2.64 -26.16 -15.83
C ARG A 212 -2.49 -26.62 -17.27
N ILE A 213 -2.12 -25.73 -18.19
CA ILE A 213 -1.88 -26.08 -19.60
C ILE A 213 -0.72 -27.07 -19.70
N ILE A 214 0.41 -26.79 -19.05
CA ILE A 214 1.57 -27.68 -19.03
C ILE A 214 1.20 -29.05 -18.46
N LYS A 215 0.47 -29.09 -17.34
CA LYS A 215 0.02 -30.35 -16.74
C LYS A 215 -0.97 -31.13 -17.63
N SER A 216 -1.81 -30.46 -18.37
CA SER A 216 -2.74 -31.13 -19.32
C SER A 216 -2.02 -31.64 -20.57
N LEU A 217 -0.85 -31.10 -20.90
CA LEU A 217 -0.04 -31.51 -22.06
C LEU A 217 1.09 -32.46 -21.69
N GLU A 218 1.38 -32.67 -20.39
CA GLU A 218 2.52 -33.46 -19.92
C GLU A 218 2.47 -34.93 -20.41
N ASP A 219 1.29 -35.49 -20.56
CA ASP A 219 1.07 -36.88 -20.97
C ASP A 219 0.94 -37.07 -22.49
N LEU A 220 1.06 -35.98 -23.28
CA LEU A 220 0.90 -36.04 -24.72
C LEU A 220 2.24 -36.31 -25.43
N HIS A 221 2.30 -37.31 -26.24
CA HIS A 221 3.48 -37.67 -27.02
C HIS A 221 3.12 -37.84 -28.51
N VAL A 222 4.04 -37.38 -29.38
CA VAL A 222 3.94 -37.64 -30.83
C VAL A 222 4.55 -38.99 -31.12
N TYR A 223 3.77 -39.85 -31.80
CA TYR A 223 4.20 -41.19 -32.23
C TYR A 223 4.76 -41.13 -33.65
N TYR A 224 5.46 -42.20 -34.06
CA TYR A 224 6.09 -42.31 -35.40
C TYR A 224 5.08 -42.31 -36.55
N ASP A 225 3.82 -42.63 -36.27
CA ASP A 225 2.72 -42.57 -37.25
C ASP A 225 2.15 -41.15 -37.43
N GLY A 226 2.75 -40.16 -36.79
CA GLY A 226 2.33 -38.75 -36.83
C GLY A 226 1.15 -38.41 -35.94
N THR A 227 0.62 -39.37 -35.17
CA THR A 227 -0.48 -39.14 -34.23
C THR A 227 0.04 -38.60 -32.89
N VAL A 228 -0.78 -37.81 -32.21
CA VAL A 228 -0.55 -37.38 -30.82
C VAL A 228 -1.43 -38.23 -29.90
N ARG A 229 -0.82 -38.89 -28.94
CA ARG A 229 -1.52 -39.78 -28.00
C ARG A 229 -1.16 -39.46 -26.54
N THR A 230 -2.10 -39.78 -25.65
CA THR A 230 -1.86 -39.80 -24.22
C THR A 230 -1.01 -40.99 -23.80
N ALA A 231 -0.51 -41.01 -22.55
CA ALA A 231 0.20 -42.15 -21.95
C ALA A 231 -0.62 -43.45 -21.99
N ASN A 232 -1.94 -43.37 -22.03
CA ASN A 232 -2.86 -44.51 -22.14
C ASN A 232 -3.16 -44.91 -23.62
N ASN A 233 -2.39 -44.43 -24.58
CA ASN A 233 -2.54 -44.71 -26.00
C ASN A 233 -3.84 -44.20 -26.65
N VAL A 234 -4.54 -43.29 -25.99
CA VAL A 234 -5.73 -42.65 -26.58
C VAL A 234 -5.26 -41.57 -27.56
N VAL A 235 -5.73 -41.68 -28.83
CA VAL A 235 -5.42 -40.69 -29.87
C VAL A 235 -6.16 -39.38 -29.57
N VAL A 236 -5.41 -38.32 -29.37
CA VAL A 236 -5.93 -36.95 -29.12
C VAL A 236 -5.95 -36.16 -30.42
N GLN A 237 -4.96 -36.41 -31.29
CA GLN A 237 -4.87 -35.75 -32.58
C GLN A 237 -4.32 -36.76 -33.59
N TYR A 238 -4.96 -36.89 -34.77
CA TYR A 238 -4.56 -37.84 -35.78
C TYR A 238 -3.32 -37.41 -36.56
N LEU A 239 -3.07 -36.12 -36.67
CA LEU A 239 -1.89 -35.57 -37.31
C LEU A 239 -1.33 -34.43 -36.48
N TYR A 240 -0.08 -34.52 -36.07
CA TYR A 240 0.57 -33.49 -35.24
C TYR A 240 0.44 -32.09 -35.87
N GLY A 241 -0.15 -31.14 -35.10
CA GLY A 241 -0.37 -29.76 -35.54
C GLY A 241 -1.27 -29.62 -36.77
N GLU A 242 -2.12 -30.65 -37.08
CA GLU A 242 -2.96 -30.77 -38.29
C GLU A 242 -2.18 -30.83 -39.60
N SER A 243 -0.94 -30.40 -39.64
CA SER A 243 -0.05 -30.37 -40.80
C SER A 243 1.02 -31.49 -40.80
N GLY A 244 1.27 -32.10 -39.65
CA GLY A 244 2.35 -33.07 -39.45
C GLY A 244 3.74 -32.43 -39.47
N ILE A 245 3.82 -31.10 -39.41
CA ILE A 245 5.07 -30.34 -39.54
C ILE A 245 5.67 -30.08 -38.16
N ASP A 246 6.91 -30.50 -37.95
CA ASP A 246 7.71 -30.13 -36.81
C ASP A 246 8.46 -28.82 -37.14
N THR A 247 7.96 -27.69 -36.62
CA THR A 247 8.50 -26.35 -36.90
C THR A 247 9.91 -26.13 -36.36
N ILE A 248 10.40 -26.99 -35.46
CA ILE A 248 11.79 -26.92 -34.94
C ILE A 248 12.78 -27.50 -35.98
N LYS A 249 12.33 -28.50 -36.73
CA LYS A 249 13.18 -29.21 -37.70
C LYS A 249 13.08 -28.69 -39.10
N GLN A 250 12.08 -27.87 -39.42
CA GLN A 250 11.82 -27.38 -40.76
C GLN A 250 12.14 -25.90 -40.87
N THR A 251 13.17 -25.56 -41.65
CA THR A 251 13.66 -24.19 -41.85
C THR A 251 12.90 -23.44 -42.95
N GLU A 252 12.26 -24.15 -43.90
CA GLU A 252 11.52 -23.54 -45.01
C GLU A 252 10.24 -24.30 -45.31
N GLN A 253 9.15 -23.58 -45.58
CA GLN A 253 7.90 -24.14 -46.04
C GLN A 253 7.49 -23.52 -47.38
N LYS A 254 7.31 -24.35 -48.41
CA LYS A 254 6.75 -23.91 -49.70
C LYS A 254 5.23 -24.07 -49.66
N ILE A 255 4.52 -22.97 -49.67
CA ILE A 255 3.06 -22.97 -49.81
C ILE A 255 2.74 -23.04 -51.31
N LYS A 256 2.09 -24.12 -51.79
CA LYS A 256 1.50 -24.14 -53.11
C LYS A 256 0.17 -23.38 -53.04
N LEU A 257 0.14 -22.18 -53.57
CA LEU A 257 -1.10 -21.49 -53.89
C LEU A 257 -1.76 -22.25 -55.03
N ILE A 258 -2.96 -22.76 -54.82
CA ILE A 258 -3.81 -23.31 -55.87
C ILE A 258 -4.27 -22.11 -56.69
N GLU A 259 -3.89 -22.08 -57.99
CA GLU A 259 -4.44 -21.17 -58.98
C GLU A 259 -5.92 -21.46 -59.26
#